data_7cb6c6b926ae9b60decc5b5320939f82
#
_entry.id   7cb6c6b926ae9b60decc5b5320939f82
#
_cell.length_a   1.000
_cell.length_b   1.000
_cell.length_c   1.000
_cell.angle_alpha   90.00
_cell.angle_beta   90.00
_cell.angle_gamma   90.00
#
_symmetry.space_group_name_H-M   'P 1'
#
loop_
_entity.id
_entity.type
_entity.pdbx_description
1 polymer ?
#
loop_
_entity_poly.entity_id
_entity_poly.type
_entity_poly.pdbx_seq_one_letter_code
_entity_poly.pdbx_strand_id
1 'polypeptide(L)'
;MVFAWGVSYLASDENKIIGSTIIEISGFEYLITPMQLLIILVLIILAAWIFLRLISLFLAILRFINGDETAVSRYFDHNRERKGFRALSEGMMALASGEGSIALSKAKRAEKYLKKPSLTNLLAAQAAEIAGEAKHAEEIYKELILDPTTRFVGVRGIMKKRLSEGDTDTALKLAKKAFSLKPKHEETQDVLISLQTLDSDWRGARKTLSAKLKYGNLPRDIHKRRDAVLALSEAAEIIETDKRIDAQVMAIEANRLSPDLVPAAVLVAKEYLADDKKKNAIKVIKKAWESQPHPDLAAIYSEIYEGESPEDREKGFKLLAKMNPKHVETKTMMAEMYLQAEDFPNARRSLGDSYEIMPNVRTLTLIAAIEKGEGADDSVIRKWLTKALSAPRGPQWVCENCSTAHSVWRPTCFNCNALDTLTWMDVPETKAEVALGNERAPFVLDVLNSNDGKADQLDLDVEEDLTEFENSKNDNDGSKS
;
A
#
# COMPACT_ATOMS: atom_id res chain seq x y z
N MET A 1 -34.13 5.40 -71.61
CA MET A 1 -33.93 6.09 -72.91
C MET A 1 -33.69 5.13 -74.05
N VAL A 2 -32.80 4.15 -74.00
CA VAL A 2 -32.51 3.20 -75.09
C VAL A 2 -33.73 2.35 -75.46
N PHE A 3 -34.57 1.91 -74.52
CA PHE A 3 -35.80 1.17 -74.74
C PHE A 3 -36.91 1.98 -75.44
N ALA A 4 -37.04 3.25 -75.06
CA ALA A 4 -38.03 4.16 -75.72
C ALA A 4 -37.60 4.47 -77.13
N TRP A 5 -36.32 4.56 -77.45
CA TRP A 5 -35.78 4.76 -78.75
C TRP A 5 -35.96 3.52 -79.66
N GLY A 6 -35.73 2.32 -79.12
CA GLY A 6 -35.96 1.06 -79.81
C GLY A 6 -37.44 0.80 -80.17
N VAL A 7 -38.37 1.13 -79.27
CA VAL A 7 -39.81 1.02 -79.53
C VAL A 7 -40.29 2.07 -80.57
N SER A 8 -39.75 3.29 -80.50
CA SER A 8 -40.03 4.35 -81.50
C SER A 8 -39.49 3.99 -82.90
N TYR A 9 -38.33 3.35 -82.98
CA TYR A 9 -37.72 2.89 -84.24
C TYR A 9 -38.53 1.74 -84.87
N LEU A 10 -39.00 0.80 -84.10
CA LEU A 10 -39.86 -0.31 -84.56
C LEU A 10 -41.31 0.10 -84.93
N ALA A 11 -41.85 1.19 -84.38
CA ALA A 11 -43.12 1.77 -84.65
C ALA A 11 -43.14 2.66 -85.91
N SER A 12 -41.99 3.17 -86.38
CA SER A 12 -41.88 4.05 -87.53
C SER A 12 -41.83 3.33 -88.90
N ASP A 13 -41.68 1.99 -88.89
CA ASP A 13 -41.55 1.20 -90.15
C ASP A 13 -42.79 0.30 -90.40
N GLU A 14 -43.99 0.94 -90.48
CA GLU A 14 -45.31 0.30 -90.65
C GLU A 14 -45.46 -0.51 -91.90
N ASN A 15 -44.54 -0.52 -92.84
CA ASN A 15 -44.75 -1.10 -94.14
C ASN A 15 -43.84 -2.25 -94.60
N LYS A 16 -43.03 -2.86 -93.69
CA LYS A 16 -42.08 -3.88 -94.12
C LYS A 16 -41.98 -5.15 -93.26
N ILE A 17 -42.84 -5.34 -92.30
CA ILE A 17 -42.83 -6.65 -91.55
C ILE A 17 -44.04 -7.44 -91.95
N ILE A 18 -44.00 -8.07 -93.15
CA ILE A 18 -44.86 -9.13 -93.57
C ILE A 18 -44.38 -10.42 -92.93
N GLY A 19 -45.00 -10.79 -91.82
CA GLY A 19 -44.77 -12.08 -91.15
C GLY A 19 -45.67 -12.20 -89.96
N SER A 20 -46.93 -12.58 -90.13
CA SER A 20 -47.77 -13.02 -89.03
C SER A 20 -47.38 -14.43 -88.66
N THR A 21 -47.00 -14.65 -87.40
CA THR A 21 -46.72 -15.96 -86.85
C THR A 21 -48.04 -16.55 -86.36
N ILE A 22 -48.47 -17.69 -86.98
CA ILE A 22 -49.66 -18.45 -86.56
C ILE A 22 -49.24 -19.37 -85.39
N ILE A 23 -49.79 -19.14 -84.20
CA ILE A 23 -49.60 -20.01 -83.06
C ILE A 23 -50.94 -20.75 -82.84
N GLU A 24 -50.89 -22.04 -83.03
CA GLU A 24 -52.03 -22.93 -82.79
C GLU A 24 -52.02 -23.44 -81.34
N ILE A 25 -53.00 -23.03 -80.54
CA ILE A 25 -53.12 -23.46 -79.13
C ILE A 25 -54.55 -24.03 -79.00
N SER A 26 -54.66 -25.32 -78.75
CA SER A 26 -55.89 -26.04 -78.43
C SER A 26 -56.93 -25.96 -79.57
N GLY A 27 -56.51 -25.97 -80.86
CA GLY A 27 -57.40 -25.93 -82.00
C GLY A 27 -57.91 -24.56 -82.44
N PHE A 28 -57.36 -23.50 -81.87
CA PHE A 28 -57.61 -22.09 -82.29
C PHE A 28 -56.34 -21.50 -82.89
N GLU A 29 -56.43 -20.92 -84.07
CA GLU A 29 -55.36 -20.23 -84.75
C GLU A 29 -55.37 -18.77 -84.31
N TYR A 30 -54.26 -18.33 -83.63
CA TYR A 30 -54.05 -16.92 -83.27
C TYR A 30 -53.04 -16.28 -84.20
N LEU A 31 -53.46 -15.28 -84.94
CA LEU A 31 -52.61 -14.44 -85.76
C LEU A 31 -52.00 -13.38 -84.90
N ILE A 32 -50.69 -13.51 -84.55
CA ILE A 32 -49.96 -12.61 -83.67
C ILE A 32 -48.98 -11.78 -84.52
N THR A 33 -49.14 -10.49 -84.44
CA THR A 33 -48.19 -9.56 -85.10
C THR A 33 -46.88 -9.55 -84.33
N PRO A 34 -45.72 -9.29 -84.98
CA PRO A 34 -44.40 -9.21 -84.28
C PRO A 34 -44.37 -8.25 -83.07
N MET A 35 -45.13 -7.14 -83.12
CA MET A 35 -45.28 -6.21 -81.99
C MET A 35 -46.03 -6.83 -80.80
N GLN A 36 -47.12 -7.63 -81.09
CA GLN A 36 -47.83 -8.31 -80.00
C GLN A 36 -46.98 -9.39 -79.36
N LEU A 37 -46.12 -10.10 -80.13
CA LEU A 37 -45.22 -11.11 -79.65
C LEU A 37 -44.17 -10.47 -78.73
N LEU A 38 -43.61 -9.31 -79.04
CA LEU A 38 -42.69 -8.53 -78.26
C LEU A 38 -43.35 -8.05 -76.95
N ILE A 39 -44.61 -7.57 -77.00
CA ILE A 39 -45.34 -7.14 -75.81
C ILE A 39 -45.62 -8.36 -74.91
N ILE A 40 -46.03 -9.50 -75.45
CA ILE A 40 -46.20 -10.73 -74.66
C ILE A 40 -44.93 -11.19 -74.03
N LEU A 41 -43.78 -11.11 -74.72
CA LEU A 41 -42.49 -11.49 -74.18
C LEU A 41 -42.08 -10.59 -73.02
N VAL A 42 -42.23 -9.22 -73.14
CA VAL A 42 -42.00 -8.25 -72.08
C VAL A 42 -42.90 -8.50 -70.87
N LEU A 43 -44.18 -8.82 -71.08
CA LEU A 43 -45.12 -9.14 -70.02
C LEU A 43 -44.76 -10.46 -69.31
N ILE A 44 -44.28 -11.49 -70.01
CA ILE A 44 -43.79 -12.74 -69.42
C ILE A 44 -42.55 -12.48 -68.58
N ILE A 45 -41.55 -11.68 -69.05
CA ILE A 45 -40.39 -11.32 -68.33
C ILE A 45 -40.74 -10.51 -67.07
N LEU A 46 -41.67 -9.55 -67.17
CA LEU A 46 -42.16 -8.76 -66.06
C LEU A 46 -42.89 -9.65 -65.03
N ALA A 47 -43.75 -10.56 -65.49
CA ALA A 47 -44.45 -11.51 -64.60
C ALA A 47 -43.47 -12.46 -63.90
N ALA A 48 -42.46 -12.97 -64.61
CA ALA A 48 -41.41 -13.78 -64.04
C ALA A 48 -40.60 -13.00 -62.98
N TRP A 49 -40.26 -11.73 -63.26
CA TRP A 49 -39.58 -10.86 -62.33
C TRP A 49 -40.41 -10.59 -61.07
N ILE A 50 -41.69 -10.29 -61.21
CA ILE A 50 -42.62 -10.12 -60.08
C ILE A 50 -42.75 -11.39 -59.29
N PHE A 51 -42.87 -12.55 -59.94
CA PHE A 51 -42.99 -13.87 -59.32
C PHE A 51 -41.74 -14.20 -58.49
N LEU A 52 -40.54 -13.97 -59.04
CA LEU A 52 -39.28 -14.15 -58.27
C LEU A 52 -39.18 -13.21 -57.10
N ARG A 53 -39.67 -11.98 -57.19
CA ARG A 53 -39.75 -11.03 -56.07
C ARG A 53 -40.74 -11.49 -55.02
N LEU A 54 -41.90 -12.03 -55.40
CA LEU A 54 -42.87 -12.59 -54.44
C LEU A 54 -42.34 -13.83 -53.74
N ILE A 55 -41.63 -14.71 -54.44
CA ILE A 55 -40.96 -15.88 -53.83
C ILE A 55 -39.90 -15.41 -52.86
N SER A 56 -39.06 -14.43 -53.21
CA SER A 56 -38.03 -13.91 -52.31
C SER A 56 -38.63 -13.24 -51.05
N LEU A 57 -39.77 -12.56 -51.20
CA LEU A 57 -40.51 -11.99 -50.07
C LEU A 57 -41.13 -13.09 -49.20
N PHE A 58 -41.70 -14.10 -49.80
CA PHE A 58 -42.28 -15.26 -49.09
C PHE A 58 -41.19 -16.04 -48.31
N LEU A 59 -40.04 -16.28 -48.92
CA LEU A 59 -38.89 -16.90 -48.23
C LEU A 59 -38.35 -16.03 -47.11
N ALA A 60 -38.36 -14.69 -47.29
CA ALA A 60 -37.97 -13.76 -46.23
C ALA A 60 -38.92 -13.78 -45.04
N ILE A 61 -40.25 -13.91 -45.30
CA ILE A 61 -41.30 -14.07 -44.27
C ILE A 61 -41.16 -15.43 -43.55
N LEU A 62 -40.92 -16.52 -44.28
CA LEU A 62 -40.68 -17.85 -43.69
C LEU A 62 -39.41 -17.86 -42.81
N ARG A 63 -38.31 -17.19 -43.25
CA ARG A 63 -37.09 -17.04 -42.43
C ARG A 63 -37.35 -16.19 -41.19
N PHE A 64 -38.19 -15.17 -41.30
CA PHE A 64 -38.60 -14.35 -40.16
C PHE A 64 -39.40 -15.16 -39.13
N ILE A 65 -40.32 -16.01 -39.56
CA ILE A 65 -41.13 -16.93 -38.71
C ILE A 65 -40.22 -17.99 -38.04
N ASN A 66 -39.20 -18.47 -38.74
CA ASN A 66 -38.21 -19.41 -38.23
C ASN A 66 -37.11 -18.80 -37.35
N GLY A 67 -37.21 -17.49 -36.99
CA GLY A 67 -36.27 -16.81 -36.06
C GLY A 67 -34.97 -16.35 -36.70
N ASP A 68 -34.81 -16.40 -38.03
CA ASP A 68 -33.66 -15.82 -38.70
C ASP A 68 -33.72 -14.30 -38.64
N GLU A 69 -32.63 -13.67 -38.13
CA GLU A 69 -32.51 -12.21 -38.04
C GLU A 69 -32.64 -11.54 -39.41
N THR A 70 -33.67 -10.71 -39.55
CA THR A 70 -33.88 -9.92 -40.76
C THR A 70 -32.85 -8.78 -40.85
N ALA A 71 -32.59 -8.30 -42.07
CA ALA A 71 -31.72 -7.12 -42.29
C ALA A 71 -32.20 -5.88 -41.49
N VAL A 72 -33.50 -5.79 -41.22
CA VAL A 72 -34.13 -4.75 -40.42
C VAL A 72 -33.79 -4.88 -38.95
N SER A 73 -33.91 -6.10 -38.38
CA SER A 73 -33.52 -6.33 -36.98
C SER A 73 -32.03 -6.10 -36.79
N ARG A 74 -31.16 -6.58 -37.69
CA ARG A 74 -29.72 -6.32 -37.67
C ARG A 74 -29.40 -4.85 -37.72
N TYR A 75 -30.10 -4.02 -38.52
CA TYR A 75 -29.90 -2.58 -38.57
C TYR A 75 -30.30 -1.92 -37.26
N PHE A 76 -31.42 -2.28 -36.64
CA PHE A 76 -31.84 -1.74 -35.34
C PHE A 76 -30.90 -2.18 -34.22
N ASP A 77 -30.46 -3.44 -34.22
CA ASP A 77 -29.52 -3.94 -33.22
C ASP A 77 -28.16 -3.26 -33.33
N HIS A 78 -27.62 -3.10 -34.53
CA HIS A 78 -26.39 -2.37 -34.77
C HIS A 78 -26.48 -0.89 -34.36
N ASN A 79 -27.59 -0.20 -34.67
CA ASN A 79 -27.82 1.19 -34.27
C ASN A 79 -27.95 1.31 -32.73
N ARG A 80 -28.61 0.34 -32.09
CA ARG A 80 -28.72 0.23 -30.64
C ARG A 80 -27.35 0.02 -30.00
N GLU A 81 -26.56 -0.89 -30.52
CA GLU A 81 -25.21 -1.19 -30.06
C GLU A 81 -24.29 0.04 -30.19
N ARG A 82 -24.33 0.74 -31.34
CA ARG A 82 -23.59 2.00 -31.53
C ARG A 82 -23.98 3.07 -30.51
N LYS A 83 -25.26 3.25 -30.21
CA LYS A 83 -25.73 4.19 -29.18
C LYS A 83 -25.23 3.77 -27.77
N GLY A 84 -25.20 2.48 -27.50
CA GLY A 84 -24.70 1.95 -26.24
C GLY A 84 -23.20 2.14 -26.06
N PHE A 85 -22.39 1.83 -27.05
CA PHE A 85 -20.94 2.07 -27.02
C PHE A 85 -20.60 3.56 -26.96
N ARG A 86 -21.37 4.43 -27.66
CA ARG A 86 -21.20 5.86 -27.52
C ARG A 86 -21.47 6.34 -26.10
N ALA A 87 -22.56 5.90 -25.47
CA ALA A 87 -22.87 6.24 -24.08
C ALA A 87 -21.79 5.72 -23.13
N LEU A 88 -21.26 4.51 -23.35
CA LEU A 88 -20.15 3.95 -22.59
C LEU A 88 -18.89 4.81 -22.70
N SER A 89 -18.51 5.19 -23.91
CA SER A 89 -17.35 6.06 -24.16
C SER A 89 -17.52 7.45 -23.53
N GLU A 90 -18.70 8.06 -23.66
CA GLU A 90 -19.01 9.34 -22.99
C GLU A 90 -18.95 9.19 -21.45
N GLY A 91 -19.42 8.07 -20.91
CA GLY A 91 -19.33 7.76 -19.48
C GLY A 91 -17.90 7.56 -18.98
N MET A 92 -17.05 6.89 -19.77
CA MET A 92 -15.62 6.74 -19.45
C MET A 92 -14.88 8.07 -19.47
N MET A 93 -15.20 8.96 -20.42
CA MET A 93 -14.63 10.32 -20.45
C MET A 93 -15.07 11.15 -19.23
N ALA A 94 -16.35 11.11 -18.88
CA ALA A 94 -16.87 11.77 -17.68
C ALA A 94 -16.22 11.21 -16.39
N LEU A 95 -16.00 9.90 -16.32
CA LEU A 95 -15.29 9.26 -15.22
C LEU A 95 -13.85 9.77 -15.09
N ALA A 96 -13.12 9.85 -16.21
CA ALA A 96 -11.75 10.37 -16.24
C ALA A 96 -11.66 11.86 -15.87
N SER A 97 -12.73 12.64 -16.13
CA SER A 97 -12.86 14.04 -15.73
C SER A 97 -13.32 14.21 -14.26
N GLY A 98 -13.59 13.12 -13.53
CA GLY A 98 -14.09 13.20 -12.15
C GLY A 98 -15.58 13.53 -12.03
N GLU A 99 -16.35 13.55 -13.15
CA GLU A 99 -17.76 13.88 -13.20
C GLU A 99 -18.64 12.65 -12.90
N GLY A 100 -18.62 12.17 -11.64
CA GLY A 100 -19.24 10.91 -11.22
C GLY A 100 -20.73 10.81 -11.57
N SER A 101 -21.53 11.83 -11.30
CA SER A 101 -22.98 11.83 -11.59
C SER A 101 -23.29 11.74 -13.10
N ILE A 102 -22.50 12.44 -13.93
CA ILE A 102 -22.62 12.36 -15.40
C ILE A 102 -22.23 10.96 -15.87
N ALA A 103 -21.09 10.43 -15.36
CA ALA A 103 -20.62 9.08 -15.69
C ALA A 103 -21.67 8.02 -15.33
N LEU A 104 -22.32 8.12 -14.16
CA LEU A 104 -23.38 7.21 -13.70
C LEU A 104 -24.62 7.26 -14.61
N SER A 105 -25.05 8.46 -15.01
CA SER A 105 -26.14 8.64 -15.98
C SER A 105 -25.84 7.99 -17.34
N LYS A 106 -24.59 8.15 -17.82
CA LYS A 106 -24.13 7.53 -19.08
C LYS A 106 -23.99 6.01 -18.95
N ALA A 107 -23.56 5.50 -17.79
CA ALA A 107 -23.51 4.07 -17.51
C ALA A 107 -24.91 3.42 -17.57
N LYS A 108 -25.91 4.02 -16.92
CA LYS A 108 -27.33 3.59 -17.00
C LYS A 108 -27.86 3.61 -18.44
N ARG A 109 -27.46 4.62 -19.21
CA ARG A 109 -27.84 4.69 -20.62
C ARG A 109 -27.15 3.61 -21.48
N ALA A 110 -25.87 3.33 -21.20
CA ALA A 110 -25.13 2.26 -21.86
C ALA A 110 -25.75 0.87 -21.56
N GLU A 111 -26.11 0.61 -20.31
CA GLU A 111 -26.78 -0.61 -19.86
C GLU A 111 -28.06 -0.88 -20.63
N LYS A 112 -28.95 0.14 -20.75
CA LYS A 112 -30.20 0.06 -21.50
C LYS A 112 -29.99 -0.40 -22.96
N TYR A 113 -28.87 -0.01 -23.58
CA TYR A 113 -28.62 -0.28 -24.99
C TYR A 113 -27.78 -1.54 -25.22
N LEU A 114 -26.71 -1.78 -24.42
CA LEU A 114 -25.75 -2.86 -24.64
C LEU A 114 -26.21 -4.20 -24.09
N LYS A 115 -26.99 -4.22 -23.00
CA LYS A 115 -27.38 -5.44 -22.26
C LYS A 115 -26.14 -6.32 -21.91
N LYS A 116 -25.00 -5.68 -21.61
CA LYS A 116 -23.75 -6.32 -21.20
C LYS A 116 -23.41 -5.85 -19.79
N PRO A 117 -24.01 -6.43 -18.74
CA PRO A 117 -23.90 -5.96 -17.36
C PRO A 117 -22.46 -5.97 -16.83
N SER A 118 -21.64 -6.94 -17.25
CA SER A 118 -20.23 -6.99 -16.84
C SER A 118 -19.44 -5.73 -17.20
N LEU A 119 -19.77 -5.09 -18.32
CA LEU A 119 -19.09 -3.89 -18.79
C LEU A 119 -19.71 -2.60 -18.22
N THR A 120 -21.04 -2.53 -18.21
CA THR A 120 -21.77 -1.34 -17.74
C THR A 120 -21.73 -1.18 -16.23
N ASN A 121 -21.81 -2.29 -15.47
CA ASN A 121 -21.69 -2.28 -14.02
C ASN A 121 -20.29 -1.86 -13.53
N LEU A 122 -19.23 -2.20 -14.29
CA LEU A 122 -17.89 -1.72 -13.98
C LEU A 122 -17.82 -0.19 -14.00
N LEU A 123 -18.34 0.42 -15.08
CA LEU A 123 -18.40 1.87 -15.20
C LEU A 123 -19.32 2.49 -14.14
N ALA A 124 -20.50 1.88 -13.92
CA ALA A 124 -21.47 2.37 -12.94
C ALA A 124 -20.91 2.33 -11.50
N ALA A 125 -20.21 1.28 -11.11
CA ALA A 125 -19.60 1.17 -9.79
C ALA A 125 -18.56 2.27 -9.54
N GLN A 126 -17.64 2.48 -10.50
CA GLN A 126 -16.62 3.53 -10.40
C GLN A 126 -17.24 4.94 -10.43
N ALA A 127 -18.29 5.13 -11.24
CA ALA A 127 -19.01 6.40 -11.30
C ALA A 127 -19.75 6.70 -9.99
N ALA A 128 -20.36 5.70 -9.36
CA ALA A 128 -21.01 5.83 -8.07
C ALA A 128 -20.02 6.15 -6.94
N GLU A 129 -18.80 5.56 -6.97
CA GLU A 129 -17.73 5.94 -6.03
C GLU A 129 -17.36 7.41 -6.14
N ILE A 130 -17.11 7.91 -7.37
CA ILE A 130 -16.75 9.31 -7.59
C ILE A 130 -17.91 10.26 -7.26
N ALA A 131 -19.15 9.83 -7.50
CA ALA A 131 -20.35 10.59 -7.13
C ALA A 131 -20.62 10.63 -5.63
N GLY A 132 -19.89 9.85 -4.80
CA GLY A 132 -20.10 9.74 -3.36
C GLY A 132 -21.28 8.82 -2.96
N GLU A 133 -21.86 8.09 -3.91
CA GLU A 133 -22.97 7.14 -3.70
C GLU A 133 -22.45 5.78 -3.21
N ALA A 134 -21.81 5.75 -2.03
CA ALA A 134 -21.08 4.58 -1.52
C ALA A 134 -21.95 3.31 -1.38
N LYS A 135 -23.24 3.44 -0.99
CA LYS A 135 -24.17 2.32 -0.87
C LYS A 135 -24.50 1.72 -2.25
N HIS A 136 -24.77 2.59 -3.20
CA HIS A 136 -25.09 2.17 -4.57
C HIS A 136 -23.86 1.51 -5.25
N ALA A 137 -22.67 2.06 -5.05
CA ALA A 137 -21.43 1.44 -5.51
C ALA A 137 -21.25 0.01 -4.94
N GLU A 138 -21.51 -0.18 -3.64
CA GLU A 138 -21.41 -1.50 -3.00
C GLU A 138 -22.40 -2.52 -3.60
N GLU A 139 -23.64 -2.12 -3.86
CA GLU A 139 -24.65 -2.99 -4.50
C GLU A 139 -24.15 -3.47 -5.88
N ILE A 140 -23.65 -2.55 -6.69
CA ILE A 140 -23.10 -2.89 -8.01
C ILE A 140 -21.86 -3.78 -7.88
N TYR A 141 -20.97 -3.53 -6.93
CA TYR A 141 -19.80 -4.40 -6.70
C TYR A 141 -20.22 -5.81 -6.27
N LYS A 142 -21.30 -5.98 -5.50
CA LYS A 142 -21.85 -7.29 -5.16
C LYS A 142 -22.35 -8.05 -6.40
N GLU A 143 -22.99 -7.34 -7.33
CA GLU A 143 -23.37 -7.94 -8.62
C GLU A 143 -22.16 -8.37 -9.44
N LEU A 144 -21.10 -7.54 -9.50
CA LEU A 144 -19.85 -7.85 -10.20
C LEU A 144 -19.13 -9.09 -9.64
N ILE A 145 -19.34 -9.46 -8.38
CA ILE A 145 -18.77 -10.67 -7.77
C ILE A 145 -19.38 -11.94 -8.36
N LEU A 146 -20.62 -11.90 -8.81
CA LEU A 146 -21.34 -13.07 -9.34
C LEU A 146 -20.74 -13.54 -10.66
N ASP A 147 -20.29 -12.61 -11.51
CA ASP A 147 -19.68 -12.93 -12.80
C ASP A 147 -18.17 -13.25 -12.62
N PRO A 148 -17.70 -14.43 -13.07
CA PRO A 148 -16.28 -14.82 -12.98
C PRO A 148 -15.31 -13.82 -13.61
N THR A 149 -15.70 -13.11 -14.67
CA THR A 149 -14.86 -12.17 -15.42
C THR A 149 -14.64 -10.85 -14.66
N THR A 150 -15.63 -10.41 -13.88
CA THR A 150 -15.62 -9.15 -13.12
C THR A 150 -15.43 -9.35 -11.61
N ARG A 151 -15.47 -10.59 -11.14
CA ARG A 151 -15.38 -10.97 -9.71
C ARG A 151 -14.23 -10.29 -8.97
N PHE A 152 -13.06 -10.24 -9.58
CA PHE A 152 -11.90 -9.59 -8.99
C PHE A 152 -12.17 -8.10 -8.70
N VAL A 153 -12.80 -7.41 -9.66
CA VAL A 153 -13.10 -5.97 -9.51
C VAL A 153 -14.13 -5.75 -8.42
N GLY A 154 -15.18 -6.58 -8.36
CA GLY A 154 -16.19 -6.52 -7.31
C GLY A 154 -15.59 -6.72 -5.91
N VAL A 155 -14.77 -7.77 -5.73
CA VAL A 155 -14.07 -8.04 -4.46
C VAL A 155 -13.16 -6.88 -4.06
N ARG A 156 -12.38 -6.33 -5.01
CA ARG A 156 -11.49 -5.20 -4.76
C ARG A 156 -12.25 -3.91 -4.40
N GLY A 157 -13.38 -3.64 -5.06
CA GLY A 157 -14.22 -2.47 -4.75
C GLY A 157 -14.77 -2.53 -3.32
N ILE A 158 -15.35 -3.68 -2.92
CA ILE A 158 -15.83 -3.86 -1.54
C ILE A 158 -14.68 -3.82 -0.53
N MET A 159 -13.51 -4.40 -0.85
CA MET A 159 -12.33 -4.32 -0.01
C MET A 159 -11.92 -2.85 0.27
N LYS A 160 -11.83 -2.03 -0.78
CA LYS A 160 -11.49 -0.59 -0.63
C LYS A 160 -12.49 0.13 0.25
N LYS A 161 -13.78 -0.15 0.07
CA LYS A 161 -14.83 0.42 0.91
C LYS A 161 -14.67 0.02 2.37
N ARG A 162 -14.46 -1.27 2.68
CA ARG A 162 -14.23 -1.73 4.06
C ARG A 162 -13.01 -1.07 4.70
N LEU A 163 -11.93 -0.87 3.91
CA LEU A 163 -10.76 -0.12 4.38
C LEU A 163 -11.10 1.33 4.73
N SER A 164 -11.89 2.01 3.92
CA SER A 164 -12.31 3.40 4.22
C SER A 164 -13.26 3.50 5.43
N GLU A 165 -13.98 2.43 5.76
CA GLU A 165 -14.83 2.30 6.94
C GLU A 165 -14.05 1.87 8.19
N GLY A 166 -12.77 1.52 8.08
CA GLY A 166 -11.94 1.01 9.17
C GLY A 166 -12.19 -0.45 9.53
N ASP A 167 -13.00 -1.17 8.75
CA ASP A 167 -13.25 -2.62 8.93
C ASP A 167 -12.09 -3.43 8.33
N THR A 168 -10.99 -3.50 9.10
CA THR A 168 -9.74 -4.17 8.69
C THR A 168 -9.90 -5.68 8.58
N ASP A 169 -10.71 -6.32 9.43
CA ASP A 169 -10.92 -7.77 9.44
C ASP A 169 -11.62 -8.26 8.17
N THR A 170 -12.71 -7.57 7.78
CA THR A 170 -13.41 -7.90 6.53
C THR A 170 -12.54 -7.57 5.32
N ALA A 171 -11.82 -6.44 5.37
CA ALA A 171 -10.89 -6.04 4.31
C ALA A 171 -9.78 -7.08 4.11
N LEU A 172 -9.21 -7.64 5.18
CA LEU A 172 -8.20 -8.71 5.12
C LEU A 172 -8.73 -9.97 4.44
N LYS A 173 -9.94 -10.41 4.78
CA LYS A 173 -10.59 -11.57 4.14
C LYS A 173 -10.80 -11.34 2.65
N LEU A 174 -11.25 -10.15 2.28
CA LEU A 174 -11.46 -9.74 0.89
C LEU A 174 -10.13 -9.59 0.14
N ALA A 175 -9.08 -9.04 0.77
CA ALA A 175 -7.74 -8.94 0.20
C ALA A 175 -7.14 -10.34 -0.09
N LYS A 176 -7.25 -11.29 0.86
CA LYS A 176 -6.86 -12.71 0.66
C LYS A 176 -7.61 -13.31 -0.54
N LYS A 177 -8.92 -13.02 -0.68
CA LYS A 177 -9.72 -13.47 -1.82
C LYS A 177 -9.30 -12.81 -3.14
N ALA A 178 -9.10 -11.50 -3.16
CA ALA A 178 -8.64 -10.76 -4.34
C ALA A 178 -7.27 -11.27 -4.81
N PHE A 179 -6.34 -11.49 -3.89
CA PHE A 179 -5.03 -12.07 -4.17
C PHE A 179 -5.13 -13.47 -4.78
N SER A 180 -6.03 -14.32 -4.28
CA SER A 180 -6.25 -15.66 -4.85
C SER A 180 -6.80 -15.62 -6.28
N LEU A 181 -7.58 -14.58 -6.63
CA LEU A 181 -8.12 -14.38 -7.99
C LEU A 181 -7.09 -13.82 -8.96
N LYS A 182 -6.29 -12.85 -8.52
CA LYS A 182 -5.24 -12.21 -9.33
C LYS A 182 -3.94 -12.01 -8.55
N PRO A 183 -3.11 -13.05 -8.39
CA PRO A 183 -1.87 -12.98 -7.59
C PRO A 183 -0.84 -11.97 -8.10
N LYS A 184 -0.92 -11.56 -9.38
CA LYS A 184 0.01 -10.63 -10.02
C LYS A 184 -0.35 -9.15 -9.81
N HIS A 185 -1.50 -8.85 -9.20
CA HIS A 185 -1.96 -7.47 -9.06
C HIS A 185 -1.24 -6.77 -7.90
N GLU A 186 -0.33 -5.84 -8.22
CA GLU A 186 0.59 -5.20 -7.27
C GLU A 186 -0.13 -4.46 -6.13
N GLU A 187 -1.12 -3.62 -6.44
CA GLU A 187 -1.90 -2.89 -5.45
C GLU A 187 -2.58 -3.83 -4.43
N THR A 188 -3.09 -4.97 -4.91
CA THR A 188 -3.71 -5.97 -4.01
C THR A 188 -2.67 -6.64 -3.12
N GLN A 189 -1.46 -6.88 -3.63
CA GLN A 189 -0.35 -7.42 -2.84
C GLN A 189 0.06 -6.42 -1.74
N ASP A 190 0.17 -5.14 -2.06
CA ASP A 190 0.55 -4.11 -1.10
C ASP A 190 -0.49 -3.94 0.01
N VAL A 191 -1.76 -3.86 -0.36
CA VAL A 191 -2.86 -3.81 0.61
C VAL A 191 -2.89 -5.07 1.46
N LEU A 192 -2.69 -6.25 0.87
CA LEU A 192 -2.69 -7.52 1.62
C LEU A 192 -1.52 -7.59 2.61
N ILE A 193 -0.29 -7.19 2.21
CA ILE A 193 0.87 -7.13 3.11
C ILE A 193 0.57 -6.17 4.26
N SER A 194 0.06 -4.98 3.99
CA SER A 194 -0.27 -3.98 5.02
C SER A 194 -1.30 -4.52 6.02
N LEU A 195 -2.36 -5.17 5.54
CA LEU A 195 -3.38 -5.76 6.41
C LEU A 195 -2.86 -6.95 7.21
N GLN A 196 -2.01 -7.79 6.61
CA GLN A 196 -1.39 -8.92 7.29
C GLN A 196 -0.43 -8.46 8.40
N THR A 197 0.32 -7.37 8.15
CA THR A 197 1.21 -6.80 9.18
C THR A 197 0.44 -6.15 10.33
N LEU A 198 -0.72 -5.55 10.06
CA LEU A 198 -1.63 -5.04 11.11
C LEU A 198 -2.25 -6.16 11.96
N ASP A 199 -2.56 -7.29 11.33
CA ASP A 199 -3.13 -8.49 11.96
C ASP A 199 -2.05 -9.39 12.58
N SER A 200 -0.77 -8.98 12.55
CA SER A 200 0.38 -9.79 12.97
C SER A 200 0.53 -11.14 12.24
N ASP A 201 -0.10 -11.31 11.07
CA ASP A 201 0.06 -12.48 10.19
C ASP A 201 1.41 -12.38 9.43
N TRP A 202 2.54 -12.39 10.17
CA TRP A 202 3.90 -12.25 9.63
C TRP A 202 4.22 -13.29 8.57
N ARG A 203 3.83 -14.54 8.84
CA ARG A 203 4.02 -15.65 7.91
C ARG A 203 3.23 -15.48 6.62
N GLY A 204 2.00 -15.01 6.71
CA GLY A 204 1.18 -14.64 5.55
C GLY A 204 1.80 -13.50 4.75
N ALA A 205 2.27 -12.44 5.43
CA ALA A 205 2.93 -11.30 4.82
C ALA A 205 4.20 -11.71 4.05
N ARG A 206 5.04 -12.60 4.60
CA ARG A 206 6.22 -13.16 3.93
C ARG A 206 5.86 -13.93 2.64
N LYS A 207 4.78 -14.72 2.68
CA LYS A 207 4.27 -15.43 1.49
C LYS A 207 3.80 -14.46 0.41
N THR A 208 3.07 -13.41 0.79
CA THR A 208 2.60 -12.38 -0.13
C THR A 208 3.78 -11.58 -0.72
N LEU A 209 4.77 -11.24 0.10
CA LEU A 209 6.00 -10.57 -0.32
C LEU A 209 6.80 -11.41 -1.33
N SER A 210 6.90 -12.73 -1.10
CA SER A 210 7.55 -13.67 -2.03
C SER A 210 6.80 -13.76 -3.37
N ALA A 211 5.46 -13.70 -3.34
CA ALA A 211 4.66 -13.62 -4.56
C ALA A 211 4.88 -12.29 -5.30
N LYS A 212 5.05 -11.18 -4.59
CA LYS A 212 5.39 -9.88 -5.16
C LYS A 212 6.76 -9.88 -5.85
N LEU A 213 7.75 -10.55 -5.27
CA LEU A 213 9.04 -10.75 -5.92
C LEU A 213 8.93 -11.59 -7.20
N LYS A 214 8.11 -12.65 -7.15
CA LYS A 214 7.96 -13.60 -8.28
C LYS A 214 7.21 -12.99 -9.47
N TYR A 215 6.22 -12.16 -9.22
CA TYR A 215 5.27 -11.69 -10.24
C TYR A 215 5.35 -10.19 -10.53
N GLY A 216 5.97 -9.40 -9.65
CA GLY A 216 6.09 -7.95 -9.76
C GLY A 216 7.54 -7.51 -10.04
N ASN A 217 7.78 -6.20 -9.89
CA ASN A 217 9.07 -5.56 -10.13
C ASN A 217 9.81 -5.22 -8.82
N LEU A 218 9.58 -5.99 -7.74
CA LEU A 218 10.24 -5.72 -6.47
C LEU A 218 11.74 -6.04 -6.56
N PRO A 219 12.66 -5.07 -6.29
CA PRO A 219 14.09 -5.31 -6.23
C PRO A 219 14.44 -6.37 -5.18
N ARG A 220 15.44 -7.20 -5.47
CA ARG A 220 15.80 -8.34 -4.60
C ARG A 220 16.37 -7.92 -3.25
N ASP A 221 17.06 -6.80 -3.19
CA ASP A 221 17.60 -6.20 -1.97
C ASP A 221 16.47 -5.72 -1.06
N ILE A 222 15.50 -4.97 -1.60
CA ILE A 222 14.30 -4.54 -0.87
C ILE A 222 13.48 -5.74 -0.39
N HIS A 223 13.33 -6.78 -1.24
CA HIS A 223 12.68 -8.01 -0.80
C HIS A 223 13.37 -8.63 0.40
N LYS A 224 14.70 -8.83 0.33
CA LYS A 224 15.48 -9.41 1.43
C LYS A 224 15.35 -8.61 2.70
N ARG A 225 15.42 -7.29 2.61
CA ARG A 225 15.28 -6.39 3.75
C ARG A 225 13.91 -6.52 4.40
N ARG A 226 12.82 -6.42 3.62
CA ARG A 226 11.45 -6.56 4.14
C ARG A 226 11.17 -7.97 4.67
N ASP A 227 11.68 -9.01 4.01
CA ASP A 227 11.56 -10.39 4.50
C ASP A 227 12.29 -10.58 5.84
N ALA A 228 13.47 -9.95 6.02
CA ALA A 228 14.17 -9.91 7.30
C ALA A 228 13.35 -9.23 8.41
N VAL A 229 12.72 -8.09 8.12
CA VAL A 229 11.86 -7.38 9.06
C VAL A 229 10.67 -8.25 9.49
N LEU A 230 10.02 -8.91 8.54
CA LEU A 230 8.89 -9.80 8.83
C LEU A 230 9.32 -11.06 9.59
N ALA A 231 10.50 -11.64 9.26
CA ALA A 231 11.05 -12.78 9.98
C ALA A 231 11.42 -12.42 11.42
N LEU A 232 11.97 -11.22 11.65
CA LEU A 232 12.26 -10.70 12.98
C LEU A 232 10.98 -10.53 13.81
N SER A 233 9.92 -10.03 13.20
CA SER A 233 8.61 -9.85 13.85
C SER A 233 7.98 -11.20 14.21
N GLU A 234 8.08 -12.19 13.31
CA GLU A 234 7.67 -13.58 13.57
C GLU A 234 8.48 -14.17 14.74
N ALA A 235 9.81 -13.93 14.80
CA ALA A 235 10.65 -14.37 15.90
C ALA A 235 10.23 -13.74 17.24
N ALA A 236 9.95 -12.45 17.28
CA ALA A 236 9.53 -11.74 18.49
C ALA A 236 8.19 -12.31 19.04
N GLU A 237 7.21 -12.56 18.17
CA GLU A 237 5.94 -13.17 18.54
C GLU A 237 6.11 -14.60 19.09
N ILE A 238 7.00 -15.39 18.48
CA ILE A 238 7.30 -16.77 18.93
C ILE A 238 7.95 -16.76 20.30
N ILE A 239 8.81 -15.78 20.63
CA ILE A 239 9.43 -15.64 21.96
C ILE A 239 8.35 -15.51 23.05
N GLU A 240 7.29 -14.74 22.80
CA GLU A 240 6.17 -14.57 23.73
C GLU A 240 5.40 -15.87 23.98
N THR A 241 5.50 -16.85 23.06
CA THR A 241 4.82 -18.16 23.17
C THR A 241 5.69 -19.28 23.75
N ASP A 242 6.87 -18.94 24.32
CA ASP A 242 7.83 -19.88 24.96
C ASP A 242 8.43 -20.96 24.03
N LYS A 243 8.41 -20.72 22.72
CA LYS A 243 9.03 -21.61 21.71
C LYS A 243 10.39 -21.09 21.27
N ARG A 244 11.32 -21.03 22.21
CA ARG A 244 12.65 -20.42 22.04
C ARG A 244 13.42 -20.92 20.81
N ILE A 245 13.40 -22.22 20.52
CA ILE A 245 14.16 -22.80 19.40
C ILE A 245 13.64 -22.25 18.04
N ASP A 246 12.31 -22.22 17.86
CA ASP A 246 11.71 -21.70 16.63
C ASP A 246 11.98 -20.20 16.46
N ALA A 247 11.90 -19.45 17.54
CA ALA A 247 12.24 -18.03 17.56
C ALA A 247 13.70 -17.77 17.16
N GLN A 248 14.63 -18.55 17.70
CA GLN A 248 16.06 -18.46 17.38
C GLN A 248 16.30 -18.71 15.87
N VAL A 249 15.65 -19.74 15.29
CA VAL A 249 15.75 -20.03 13.86
C VAL A 249 15.27 -18.82 13.02
N MET A 250 14.15 -18.23 13.37
CA MET A 250 13.61 -17.06 12.66
C MET A 250 14.49 -15.83 12.82
N ALA A 251 15.04 -15.57 14.02
CA ALA A 251 15.96 -14.46 14.27
C ALA A 251 17.25 -14.61 13.43
N ILE A 252 17.85 -15.81 13.40
CA ILE A 252 19.03 -16.10 12.58
C ILE A 252 18.72 -15.91 11.10
N GLU A 253 17.55 -16.34 10.63
CA GLU A 253 17.10 -16.13 9.24
C GLU A 253 16.98 -14.63 8.93
N ALA A 254 16.37 -13.84 9.82
CA ALA A 254 16.26 -12.38 9.67
C ALA A 254 17.63 -11.72 9.52
N ASN A 255 18.58 -12.05 10.40
CA ASN A 255 19.94 -11.51 10.35
C ASN A 255 20.72 -12.00 9.13
N ARG A 256 20.46 -13.21 8.63
CA ARG A 256 21.06 -13.72 7.38
C ARG A 256 20.56 -12.96 6.15
N LEU A 257 19.27 -12.59 6.12
CA LEU A 257 18.66 -11.84 5.02
C LEU A 257 19.13 -10.39 4.99
N SER A 258 19.24 -9.74 6.15
CA SER A 258 19.67 -8.35 6.30
C SER A 258 20.59 -8.19 7.53
N PRO A 259 21.90 -8.42 7.36
CA PRO A 259 22.87 -8.33 8.45
C PRO A 259 23.05 -6.92 9.02
N ASP A 260 22.61 -5.92 8.28
CA ASP A 260 22.57 -4.50 8.63
C ASP A 260 21.34 -4.11 9.48
N LEU A 261 20.36 -5.02 9.63
CA LEU A 261 19.18 -4.81 10.47
C LEU A 261 19.58 -4.93 11.95
N VAL A 262 19.88 -3.78 12.58
CA VAL A 262 20.35 -3.70 13.97
C VAL A 262 19.49 -4.49 14.95
N PRO A 263 18.13 -4.39 14.97
CA PRO A 263 17.30 -5.17 15.89
C PRO A 263 17.42 -6.67 15.70
N ALA A 264 17.61 -7.16 14.48
CA ALA A 264 17.83 -8.58 14.22
C ALA A 264 19.20 -9.03 14.73
N ALA A 265 20.23 -8.23 14.53
CA ALA A 265 21.57 -8.51 15.03
C ALA A 265 21.61 -8.55 16.57
N VAL A 266 20.92 -7.62 17.23
CA VAL A 266 20.78 -7.57 18.70
C VAL A 266 20.08 -8.83 19.22
N LEU A 267 18.95 -9.21 18.62
CA LEU A 267 18.21 -10.40 19.04
C LEU A 267 19.04 -11.68 18.89
N VAL A 268 19.69 -11.86 17.74
CA VAL A 268 20.54 -13.03 17.45
C VAL A 268 21.74 -13.07 18.38
N ALA A 269 22.36 -11.92 18.66
CA ALA A 269 23.49 -11.84 19.59
C ALA A 269 23.08 -12.23 21.01
N LYS A 270 21.92 -11.78 21.49
CA LYS A 270 21.34 -12.21 22.79
C LYS A 270 21.11 -13.71 22.86
N GLU A 271 20.54 -14.30 21.81
CA GLU A 271 20.31 -15.74 21.74
C GLU A 271 21.64 -16.54 21.76
N TYR A 272 22.65 -16.06 21.02
CA TYR A 272 23.96 -16.70 21.07
C TYR A 272 24.66 -16.56 22.44
N LEU A 273 24.45 -15.45 23.16
CA LEU A 273 24.96 -15.29 24.52
C LEU A 273 24.26 -16.24 25.49
N ALA A 274 22.97 -16.37 25.41
CA ALA A 274 22.20 -17.30 26.23
C ALA A 274 22.59 -18.76 25.98
N ASP A 275 23.13 -19.07 24.79
CA ASP A 275 23.69 -20.40 24.44
C ASP A 275 25.20 -20.52 24.70
N ASP A 276 25.83 -19.53 25.37
CA ASP A 276 27.29 -19.43 25.62
C ASP A 276 28.15 -19.44 24.33
N LYS A 277 27.57 -19.01 23.20
CA LYS A 277 28.26 -18.93 21.90
C LYS A 277 28.82 -17.54 21.65
N LYS A 278 29.66 -17.01 22.59
CA LYS A 278 30.24 -15.65 22.54
C LYS A 278 30.86 -15.27 21.19
N LYS A 279 31.63 -16.22 20.57
CA LYS A 279 32.28 -15.97 19.25
C LYS A 279 31.27 -15.66 18.15
N ASN A 280 30.12 -16.32 18.15
CA ASN A 280 29.07 -16.09 17.15
C ASN A 280 28.38 -14.75 17.39
N ALA A 281 28.08 -14.41 18.64
CA ALA A 281 27.53 -13.10 19.01
C ALA A 281 28.45 -11.95 18.53
N ILE A 282 29.76 -12.04 18.84
CA ILE A 282 30.77 -11.06 18.39
C ILE A 282 30.77 -10.92 16.85
N LYS A 283 30.68 -12.02 16.12
CA LYS A 283 30.68 -11.98 14.63
C LYS A 283 29.44 -11.24 14.09
N VAL A 284 28.29 -11.49 14.66
CA VAL A 284 27.01 -10.85 14.27
C VAL A 284 27.08 -9.33 14.55
N ILE A 285 27.51 -8.97 15.78
CA ILE A 285 27.60 -7.55 16.19
C ILE A 285 28.60 -6.80 15.30
N LYS A 286 29.80 -7.36 15.06
CA LYS A 286 30.79 -6.72 14.18
C LYS A 286 30.25 -6.43 12.79
N LYS A 287 29.52 -7.37 12.20
CA LYS A 287 28.94 -7.21 10.88
C LYS A 287 27.86 -6.12 10.82
N ALA A 288 27.01 -6.03 11.86
CA ALA A 288 26.01 -4.98 11.96
C ALA A 288 26.67 -3.61 12.24
N TRP A 289 27.68 -3.58 13.11
CA TRP A 289 28.43 -2.37 13.46
C TRP A 289 29.19 -1.77 12.26
N GLU A 290 29.70 -2.61 11.37
CA GLU A 290 30.35 -2.16 10.15
C GLU A 290 29.40 -1.34 9.26
N SER A 291 28.13 -1.74 9.20
CA SER A 291 27.09 -1.03 8.44
C SER A 291 26.53 0.17 9.18
N GLN A 292 26.20 0.00 10.47
CA GLN A 292 25.58 1.04 11.29
C GLN A 292 25.94 0.88 12.77
N PRO A 293 26.89 1.68 13.30
CA PRO A 293 27.10 1.78 14.74
C PRO A 293 25.82 2.20 15.46
N HIS A 294 25.43 1.47 16.50
CA HIS A 294 24.17 1.68 17.22
C HIS A 294 24.34 1.40 18.71
N PRO A 295 23.72 2.18 19.60
CA PRO A 295 23.84 2.00 21.05
C PRO A 295 23.41 0.60 21.53
N ASP A 296 22.36 -0.01 20.95
CA ASP A 296 21.93 -1.35 21.34
C ASP A 296 22.98 -2.42 21.01
N LEU A 297 23.73 -2.25 19.90
CA LEU A 297 24.85 -3.14 19.58
C LEU A 297 26.00 -2.97 20.58
N ALA A 298 26.28 -1.74 20.98
CA ALA A 298 27.28 -1.43 21.99
C ALA A 298 26.92 -2.04 23.34
N ALA A 299 25.66 -1.96 23.74
CA ALA A 299 25.15 -2.54 24.99
C ALA A 299 25.35 -4.06 25.03
N ILE A 300 24.89 -4.78 24.00
CA ILE A 300 25.09 -6.23 23.92
C ILE A 300 26.59 -6.60 23.84
N TYR A 301 27.39 -5.78 23.15
CA TYR A 301 28.83 -6.01 23.12
C TYR A 301 29.47 -5.86 24.48
N SER A 302 28.99 -4.93 25.32
CA SER A 302 29.41 -4.78 26.70
C SER A 302 29.06 -6.02 27.56
N GLU A 303 27.84 -6.56 27.39
CA GLU A 303 27.40 -7.80 28.07
C GLU A 303 28.32 -9.00 27.75
N ILE A 304 28.83 -9.10 26.49
CA ILE A 304 29.75 -10.18 26.10
C ILE A 304 31.04 -10.18 26.95
N TYR A 305 31.51 -9.00 27.33
CA TYR A 305 32.75 -8.80 28.09
C TYR A 305 32.49 -8.60 29.56
N GLU A 306 31.27 -8.84 30.05
CA GLU A 306 30.98 -8.82 31.47
C GLU A 306 31.71 -9.98 32.17
N GLY A 307 32.50 -9.64 33.20
CA GLY A 307 33.34 -10.59 33.92
C GLY A 307 34.69 -10.90 33.27
N GLU A 308 35.00 -10.39 32.10
CA GLU A 308 36.34 -10.49 31.48
C GLU A 308 37.34 -9.51 32.12
N SER A 309 38.64 -9.73 31.94
CA SER A 309 39.66 -8.81 32.44
C SER A 309 39.51 -7.41 31.78
N PRO A 310 39.84 -6.31 32.51
CA PRO A 310 39.81 -4.97 31.91
C PRO A 310 40.61 -4.85 30.62
N GLU A 311 41.74 -5.56 30.53
CA GLU A 311 42.59 -5.58 29.34
C GLU A 311 41.95 -6.26 28.16
N ASP A 312 41.28 -7.41 28.35
CA ASP A 312 40.61 -8.14 27.29
C ASP A 312 39.36 -7.40 26.82
N ARG A 313 38.64 -6.76 27.74
CA ARG A 313 37.52 -5.86 27.41
C ARG A 313 37.99 -4.71 26.53
N GLU A 314 39.07 -4.01 26.94
CA GLU A 314 39.60 -2.91 26.15
C GLU A 314 40.07 -3.35 24.76
N LYS A 315 40.78 -4.48 24.66
CA LYS A 315 41.16 -5.07 23.34
C LYS A 315 39.93 -5.33 22.46
N GLY A 316 38.88 -5.93 23.02
CA GLY A 316 37.63 -6.20 22.32
C GLY A 316 37.01 -4.93 21.77
N PHE A 317 36.82 -3.91 22.60
CA PHE A 317 36.21 -2.65 22.21
C PHE A 317 37.04 -1.88 21.19
N LYS A 318 38.38 -1.87 21.33
CA LYS A 318 39.29 -1.31 20.30
C LYS A 318 39.17 -1.99 18.94
N LEU A 319 38.89 -3.32 18.90
CA LEU A 319 38.66 -4.03 17.63
C LEU A 319 37.34 -3.59 16.97
N LEU A 320 36.29 -3.38 17.77
CA LEU A 320 35.02 -2.88 17.23
C LEU A 320 35.15 -1.42 16.76
N ALA A 321 35.84 -0.59 17.55
CA ALA A 321 36.05 0.81 17.22
C ALA A 321 36.84 1.05 15.92
N LYS A 322 37.75 0.12 15.55
CA LYS A 322 38.53 0.21 14.32
C LYS A 322 37.66 0.13 13.04
N MET A 323 36.46 -0.43 13.12
CA MET A 323 35.58 -0.57 11.96
C MET A 323 34.97 0.77 11.54
N ASN A 324 34.59 1.62 12.53
CA ASN A 324 34.00 2.97 12.29
C ASN A 324 34.60 4.02 13.24
N PRO A 325 35.89 4.33 13.13
CA PRO A 325 36.61 5.12 14.17
C PRO A 325 36.14 6.57 14.31
N LYS A 326 35.56 7.12 13.26
CA LYS A 326 35.07 8.52 13.22
C LYS A 326 33.63 8.69 13.65
N HIS A 327 32.87 7.57 13.72
CA HIS A 327 31.45 7.63 14.05
C HIS A 327 31.22 8.05 15.50
N VAL A 328 30.27 8.94 15.76
CA VAL A 328 29.97 9.47 17.10
C VAL A 328 29.65 8.35 18.07
N GLU A 329 28.85 7.36 17.66
CA GLU A 329 28.51 6.22 18.49
C GLU A 329 29.75 5.41 18.91
N THR A 330 30.76 5.29 18.04
CA THR A 330 32.01 4.60 18.37
C THR A 330 32.80 5.38 19.44
N LYS A 331 32.87 6.70 19.31
CA LYS A 331 33.52 7.59 20.32
C LYS A 331 32.79 7.48 21.65
N THR A 332 31.46 7.53 21.61
CA THR A 332 30.59 7.43 22.79
C THR A 332 30.75 6.07 23.49
N MET A 333 30.70 4.98 22.76
CA MET A 333 30.89 3.61 23.27
C MET A 333 32.26 3.46 23.95
N MET A 334 33.32 3.98 23.34
CA MET A 334 34.67 3.91 23.93
C MET A 334 34.78 4.78 25.18
N ALA A 335 34.15 5.94 25.19
CA ALA A 335 34.11 6.81 26.37
C ALA A 335 33.35 6.17 27.54
N GLU A 336 32.20 5.53 27.25
CA GLU A 336 31.42 4.78 28.25
C GLU A 336 32.20 3.58 28.82
N MET A 337 32.92 2.86 27.98
CA MET A 337 33.78 1.75 28.42
C MET A 337 34.89 2.18 29.35
N TYR A 338 35.60 3.30 29.02
CA TYR A 338 36.65 3.86 29.90
C TYR A 338 36.07 4.48 31.17
N LEU A 339 34.90 5.12 31.09
CA LEU A 339 34.19 5.66 32.24
C LEU A 339 33.82 4.56 33.25
N GLN A 340 33.37 3.41 32.78
CA GLN A 340 33.09 2.23 33.63
C GLN A 340 34.35 1.63 34.26
N ALA A 341 35.51 1.84 33.65
CA ALA A 341 36.79 1.44 34.15
C ALA A 341 37.46 2.53 35.03
N GLU A 342 36.75 3.63 35.29
CA GLU A 342 37.26 4.81 36.03
C GLU A 342 38.53 5.44 35.40
N ASP A 343 38.77 5.17 34.11
CA ASP A 343 39.85 5.76 33.33
C ASP A 343 39.33 7.05 32.62
N PHE A 344 39.14 8.09 33.42
CA PHE A 344 38.59 9.37 32.96
C PHE A 344 39.42 10.07 31.88
N PRO A 345 40.76 10.05 31.92
CA PRO A 345 41.58 10.65 30.86
C PRO A 345 41.38 10.00 29.49
N ASN A 346 41.27 8.66 29.43
CA ASN A 346 41.02 7.95 28.20
C ASN A 346 39.56 8.06 27.77
N ALA A 347 38.59 8.17 28.70
CA ALA A 347 37.19 8.48 28.40
C ALA A 347 37.06 9.82 27.69
N ARG A 348 37.69 10.88 28.22
CA ARG A 348 37.72 12.22 27.62
C ARG A 348 38.37 12.21 26.23
N ARG A 349 39.51 11.55 26.09
CA ARG A 349 40.19 11.42 24.79
C ARG A 349 39.34 10.71 23.77
N SER A 350 38.61 9.68 24.16
CA SER A 350 37.75 8.91 23.28
C SER A 350 36.51 9.69 22.85
N LEU A 351 35.89 10.43 23.76
CA LEU A 351 34.72 11.29 23.44
C LEU A 351 35.14 12.43 22.52
N GLY A 352 36.38 12.95 22.69
CA GLY A 352 36.96 14.05 21.91
C GLY A 352 36.06 15.29 21.95
N ASP A 353 35.80 15.87 20.80
CA ASP A 353 35.00 17.06 20.56
C ASP A 353 33.50 16.79 20.25
N SER A 354 33.07 15.54 20.39
CA SER A 354 31.70 15.11 19.97
C SER A 354 30.60 15.85 20.72
N TYR A 355 30.83 16.23 21.99
CA TYR A 355 29.87 16.97 22.81
C TYR A 355 29.77 18.48 22.44
N GLU A 356 30.71 18.98 21.64
CA GLU A 356 30.67 20.35 21.10
C GLU A 356 30.11 20.41 19.69
N ILE A 357 30.53 19.45 18.82
CA ILE A 357 30.16 19.40 17.40
C ILE A 357 28.73 18.89 17.22
N MET A 358 28.36 17.85 17.96
CA MET A 358 27.04 17.22 17.90
C MET A 358 26.46 17.04 19.31
N PRO A 359 26.16 18.16 20.02
CA PRO A 359 25.65 18.10 21.37
C PRO A 359 24.28 17.38 21.41
N ASN A 360 24.20 16.34 22.22
CA ASN A 360 22.95 15.67 22.54
C ASN A 360 22.95 15.26 24.03
N VAL A 361 21.79 14.87 24.54
CA VAL A 361 21.65 14.50 25.97
C VAL A 361 22.73 13.52 26.40
N ARG A 362 23.02 12.48 25.61
CA ARG A 362 23.98 11.42 25.97
C ARG A 362 25.41 11.92 25.99
N THR A 363 25.88 12.65 24.98
CA THR A 363 27.24 13.17 24.92
C THR A 363 27.50 14.21 26.00
N LEU A 364 26.49 15.06 26.32
CA LEU A 364 26.60 16.06 27.39
C LEU A 364 26.56 15.45 28.79
N THR A 365 25.79 14.36 28.98
CA THR A 365 25.79 13.61 30.24
C THR A 365 27.13 12.89 30.46
N LEU A 366 27.73 12.34 29.39
CA LEU A 366 29.03 11.69 29.45
C LEU A 366 30.14 12.66 29.84
N ILE A 367 30.19 13.85 29.23
CA ILE A 367 31.22 14.84 29.62
C ILE A 367 31.02 15.28 31.06
N ALA A 368 29.77 15.46 31.53
CA ALA A 368 29.49 15.76 32.93
C ALA A 368 29.98 14.65 33.88
N ALA A 369 29.82 13.38 33.50
CA ALA A 369 30.32 12.26 34.28
C ALA A 369 31.86 12.19 34.31
N ILE A 370 32.49 12.46 33.17
CA ILE A 370 33.97 12.52 33.08
C ILE A 370 34.50 13.65 33.96
N GLU A 371 33.95 14.88 33.86
CA GLU A 371 34.32 16.02 34.70
C GLU A 371 34.19 15.70 36.18
N LYS A 372 33.12 15.04 36.59
CA LYS A 372 32.92 14.57 37.95
C LYS A 372 34.02 13.61 38.40
N GLY A 373 34.38 12.64 37.55
CA GLY A 373 35.41 11.64 37.82
C GLY A 373 36.81 12.27 37.92
N GLU A 374 37.07 13.32 37.16
CA GLU A 374 38.33 14.08 37.22
C GLU A 374 38.37 15.08 38.39
N GLY A 375 37.30 15.20 39.19
CA GLY A 375 37.24 16.04 40.36
C GLY A 375 36.92 17.51 40.08
N ALA A 376 36.23 17.81 38.99
CA ALA A 376 35.78 19.17 38.69
C ALA A 376 34.74 19.67 39.71
N ASP A 377 34.65 20.99 39.85
CA ASP A 377 33.68 21.64 40.73
C ASP A 377 32.23 21.34 40.32
N ASP A 378 31.36 21.25 41.30
CA ASP A 378 29.91 21.02 41.07
C ASP A 378 29.26 22.05 40.13
N SER A 379 29.80 23.27 40.10
CA SER A 379 29.35 24.31 39.17
C SER A 379 29.56 23.93 37.69
N VAL A 380 30.69 23.26 37.39
CA VAL A 380 31.03 22.80 36.04
C VAL A 380 30.11 21.62 35.64
N ILE A 381 29.91 20.69 36.56
CA ILE A 381 29.04 19.51 36.34
C ILE A 381 27.61 19.98 36.09
N ARG A 382 27.08 20.89 36.93
CA ARG A 382 25.76 21.48 36.75
C ARG A 382 25.60 22.21 35.42
N LYS A 383 26.62 22.94 34.94
CA LYS A 383 26.60 23.57 33.61
C LYS A 383 26.32 22.53 32.47
N TRP A 384 27.04 21.41 32.48
CA TRP A 384 26.86 20.38 31.46
C TRP A 384 25.50 19.70 31.57
N LEU A 385 25.03 19.39 32.78
CA LEU A 385 23.71 18.80 32.98
C LEU A 385 22.58 19.75 32.59
N THR A 386 22.68 21.03 32.91
CA THR A 386 21.72 22.05 32.48
C THR A 386 21.65 22.13 30.95
N LYS A 387 22.84 22.13 30.30
CA LYS A 387 22.90 22.09 28.82
C LYS A 387 22.29 20.83 28.26
N ALA A 388 22.43 19.67 28.93
CA ALA A 388 21.84 18.42 28.52
C ALA A 388 20.30 18.45 28.58
N LEU A 389 19.68 19.18 29.54
CA LEU A 389 18.21 19.28 29.63
C LEU A 389 17.57 19.97 28.42
N SER A 390 18.30 20.89 27.78
CA SER A 390 17.81 21.61 26.57
C SER A 390 18.34 21.02 25.25
N ALA A 391 19.20 20.01 25.31
CA ALA A 391 19.84 19.44 24.14
C ALA A 391 18.89 18.45 23.39
N PRO A 392 19.10 18.25 22.09
CA PRO A 392 18.44 17.20 21.36
C PRO A 392 18.67 15.80 21.98
N ARG A 393 17.70 14.91 21.91
CA ARG A 393 17.87 13.55 22.44
C ARG A 393 18.93 12.73 21.70
N GLY A 394 19.34 13.19 20.51
CA GLY A 394 20.21 12.47 19.60
C GLY A 394 19.39 11.58 18.64
N PRO A 395 20.07 10.70 17.88
CA PRO A 395 19.41 9.84 16.91
C PRO A 395 18.31 8.97 17.54
N GLN A 396 17.22 8.78 16.79
CA GLN A 396 16.07 7.97 17.16
C GLN A 396 15.61 7.15 15.93
N TRP A 397 14.70 6.22 16.12
CA TRP A 397 14.03 5.55 15.03
C TRP A 397 13.00 6.48 14.40
N VAL A 398 13.28 7.02 13.23
CA VAL A 398 12.42 7.98 12.52
C VAL A 398 11.83 7.32 11.30
N CYS A 399 10.51 7.46 11.11
CA CYS A 399 9.84 6.95 9.93
C CYS A 399 10.13 7.84 8.71
N GLU A 400 10.73 7.30 7.66
CA GLU A 400 11.04 8.03 6.41
C GLU A 400 9.77 8.52 5.68
N ASN A 401 8.63 7.83 5.86
CA ASN A 401 7.38 8.17 5.18
C ASN A 401 6.63 9.35 5.84
N CYS A 402 6.59 9.42 7.19
CA CYS A 402 5.79 10.42 7.90
C CYS A 402 6.61 11.22 8.93
N SER A 403 7.93 10.99 9.01
CA SER A 403 8.88 11.65 9.92
C SER A 403 8.50 11.55 11.41
N THR A 404 7.70 10.56 11.80
CA THR A 404 7.35 10.31 13.19
C THR A 404 8.52 9.61 13.88
N ALA A 405 8.95 10.12 15.05
CA ALA A 405 9.98 9.51 15.87
C ALA A 405 9.39 8.43 16.79
N HIS A 406 10.15 7.35 16.96
CA HIS A 406 9.81 6.20 17.80
C HIS A 406 10.94 5.96 18.82
N SER A 407 10.59 5.65 20.04
CA SER A 407 11.56 5.30 21.10
C SER A 407 12.16 3.90 20.91
N VAL A 408 11.42 3.01 20.28
CA VAL A 408 11.80 1.61 20.03
C VAL A 408 11.53 1.26 18.58
N TRP A 409 12.40 0.45 17.99
CA TRP A 409 12.18 -0.06 16.65
C TRP A 409 10.93 -0.95 16.57
N ARG A 410 10.21 -0.81 15.45
CA ARG A 410 9.03 -1.61 15.13
C ARG A 410 9.05 -1.95 13.63
N PRO A 411 8.44 -3.07 13.21
CA PRO A 411 8.37 -3.44 11.79
C PRO A 411 7.54 -2.46 10.97
N THR A 412 6.51 -1.87 11.59
CA THR A 412 5.63 -0.87 10.98
C THR A 412 5.58 0.40 11.81
N CYS A 413 5.44 1.55 11.16
CA CYS A 413 5.23 2.83 11.83
C CYS A 413 3.84 2.88 12.48
N PHE A 414 3.73 3.26 13.75
CA PHE A 414 2.43 3.35 14.43
C PHE A 414 1.52 4.47 13.90
N ASN A 415 2.08 5.49 13.24
CA ASN A 415 1.33 6.61 12.71
C ASN A 415 0.79 6.36 11.29
N CYS A 416 1.63 5.82 10.39
CA CYS A 416 1.26 5.65 8.98
C CYS A 416 1.20 4.19 8.51
N ASN A 417 1.44 3.22 9.40
CA ASN A 417 1.45 1.78 9.16
C ASN A 417 2.39 1.31 8.02
N ALA A 418 3.33 2.17 7.60
CA ALA A 418 4.29 1.80 6.57
C ALA A 418 5.29 0.77 7.11
N LEU A 419 5.51 -0.31 6.33
CA LEU A 419 6.42 -1.41 6.64
C LEU A 419 7.85 -1.06 6.26
N ASP A 420 8.82 -1.33 7.18
CA ASP A 420 10.28 -1.16 6.97
C ASP A 420 10.67 0.27 6.57
N THR A 421 10.13 1.25 7.30
CA THR A 421 10.39 2.69 7.07
C THR A 421 11.07 3.38 8.24
N LEU A 422 11.47 2.63 9.28
CA LEU A 422 12.14 3.18 10.47
C LEU A 422 13.64 3.14 10.29
N THR A 423 14.25 4.32 10.23
CA THR A 423 15.69 4.53 10.10
C THR A 423 16.24 5.22 11.33
N TRP A 424 17.43 4.82 11.80
CA TRP A 424 18.11 5.44 12.93
C TRP A 424 18.79 6.71 12.48
N MET A 425 18.24 7.87 12.85
CA MET A 425 18.73 9.19 12.45
C MET A 425 18.28 10.27 13.42
N ASP A 426 18.88 11.46 13.31
CA ASP A 426 18.43 12.62 14.05
C ASP A 426 17.02 13.04 13.61
N VAL A 427 16.20 13.45 14.59
CA VAL A 427 14.83 13.90 14.31
C VAL A 427 14.90 15.22 13.53
N PRO A 428 14.23 15.34 12.37
CA PRO A 428 14.17 16.58 11.60
C PRO A 428 13.65 17.75 12.44
N GLU A 429 14.31 18.89 12.41
CA GLU A 429 14.02 20.09 13.24
C GLU A 429 12.58 20.58 13.16
N THR A 430 11.93 20.42 12.01
CA THR A 430 10.53 20.82 11.79
C THR A 430 9.51 20.15 12.71
N LYS A 431 9.89 19.06 13.39
CA LYS A 431 9.00 18.35 14.36
C LYS A 431 9.59 18.29 15.77
N ALA A 432 10.84 18.60 15.93
CA ALA A 432 11.49 18.66 17.26
C ALA A 432 10.90 19.79 18.13
N GLU A 433 10.53 20.92 17.54
CA GLU A 433 9.90 22.05 18.24
C GLU A 433 8.50 21.72 18.79
N VAL A 434 7.77 20.80 18.17
CA VAL A 434 6.43 20.38 18.62
C VAL A 434 6.50 19.36 19.76
N ALA A 435 7.59 18.59 19.85
CA ALA A 435 7.78 17.57 20.90
C ALA A 435 8.37 18.14 22.21
N LEU A 436 9.04 19.26 22.13
CA LEU A 436 9.45 20.07 23.26
C LEU A 436 8.33 21.12 23.48
N GLY A 437 7.29 20.73 24.24
CA GLY A 437 6.30 21.69 24.68
C GLY A 437 7.05 22.87 25.36
N ASN A 438 7.08 24.01 24.70
CA ASN A 438 7.76 25.26 25.11
C ASN A 438 7.24 25.82 26.45
N GLU A 439 6.32 25.12 27.14
CA GLU A 439 5.64 25.67 28.32
C GLU A 439 6.17 25.16 29.67
N ARG A 440 7.09 24.16 29.71
CA ARG A 440 7.58 23.60 30.99
C ARG A 440 9.10 23.77 31.26
N ALA A 441 9.88 24.14 30.26
CA ALA A 441 11.32 24.33 30.43
C ALA A 441 11.73 25.61 31.24
N PRO A 442 11.02 26.75 31.14
CA PRO A 442 11.40 27.94 31.88
C PRO A 442 11.41 27.76 33.41
N PHE A 443 10.44 27.03 33.95
CA PHE A 443 10.32 26.83 35.41
C PHE A 443 11.44 25.98 36.01
N VAL A 444 11.96 24.99 35.30
CA VAL A 444 13.04 24.11 35.78
C VAL A 444 14.38 24.85 35.72
N LEU A 445 14.60 25.69 34.70
CA LEU A 445 15.81 26.49 34.54
C LEU A 445 15.89 27.60 35.58
N ASP A 446 14.77 28.24 35.97
CA ASP A 446 14.73 29.28 37.01
C ASP A 446 15.00 28.68 38.41
N VAL A 447 14.51 27.47 38.71
CA VAL A 447 14.76 26.76 39.95
C VAL A 447 16.24 26.35 40.07
N LEU A 448 16.88 25.96 38.96
CA LEU A 448 18.32 25.61 38.95
C LEU A 448 19.24 26.82 38.98
N ASN A 449 18.79 27.98 38.47
CA ASN A 449 19.57 29.23 38.51
C ASN A 449 19.37 30.03 39.78
N SER A 450 18.30 29.80 40.57
CA SER A 450 17.98 30.57 41.76
C SER A 450 18.68 30.09 43.04
N ASN A 451 19.50 29.05 43.02
CA ASN A 451 20.09 28.44 44.22
C ASN A 451 21.56 28.75 44.45
N ASP A 452 22.05 29.93 44.02
CA ASP A 452 23.33 30.48 44.53
C ASP A 452 23.09 31.34 45.80
N GLY A 453 22.58 30.73 46.84
CA GLY A 453 22.62 31.42 48.14
C GLY A 453 21.46 31.20 49.07
N LYS A 454 21.04 29.97 49.36
CA LYS A 454 20.37 29.63 50.62
C LYS A 454 20.17 28.11 50.70
N ALA A 455 21.19 27.43 51.23
CA ALA A 455 21.00 26.13 51.87
C ALA A 455 20.67 26.43 53.32
N ASP A 456 19.43 26.65 53.65
CA ASP A 456 18.89 26.44 54.99
C ASP A 456 17.37 26.62 54.93
N GLN A 457 16.66 25.64 55.49
CA GLN A 457 15.21 25.61 55.76
C GLN A 457 14.26 25.42 54.58
N LEU A 458 14.03 24.17 54.27
CA LEU A 458 12.73 23.65 53.79
C LEU A 458 12.44 22.35 54.54
N ASP A 459 12.01 22.50 55.81
CA ASP A 459 11.12 21.55 56.44
C ASP A 459 9.77 21.66 55.68
N LEU A 460 9.48 20.72 54.81
CA LEU A 460 8.19 20.58 54.14
C LEU A 460 7.34 19.68 55.04
N ASP A 461 6.43 20.32 55.78
CA ASP A 461 5.26 19.67 56.36
C ASP A 461 4.43 19.04 55.22
N VAL A 462 4.68 17.78 54.92
CA VAL A 462 3.97 16.98 53.89
C VAL A 462 2.86 16.14 54.54
N GLU A 463 2.55 16.33 55.85
CA GLU A 463 1.57 15.49 56.58
C GLU A 463 0.15 16.04 56.60
N GLU A 464 -0.13 17.32 56.24
CA GLU A 464 -1.49 17.88 56.35
C GLU A 464 -2.35 17.80 55.10
N ASP A 465 -1.80 17.55 53.91
CA ASP A 465 -2.62 17.56 52.64
C ASP A 465 -3.18 16.19 52.21
N LEU A 466 -2.83 15.12 52.94
CA LEU A 466 -3.37 13.78 52.58
C LEU A 466 -4.69 13.41 53.32
N THR A 467 -5.08 14.20 54.35
CA THR A 467 -6.30 13.95 55.10
C THR A 467 -7.54 14.61 54.55
N GLU A 468 -7.42 15.64 53.70
CA GLU A 468 -8.55 16.26 53.01
C GLU A 468 -9.04 15.47 51.79
N PHE A 469 -8.18 14.64 51.18
CA PHE A 469 -8.55 13.84 49.98
C PHE A 469 -9.28 12.52 50.33
N GLU A 470 -9.18 12.02 51.55
CA GLU A 470 -9.90 10.82 51.98
C GLU A 470 -11.32 11.13 52.51
N ASN A 471 -11.59 12.33 53.00
CA ASN A 471 -12.90 12.73 53.48
C ASN A 471 -13.90 13.15 52.40
N SER A 472 -13.45 13.45 51.20
CA SER A 472 -14.33 13.79 50.05
C SER A 472 -14.88 12.59 49.29
N LYS A 473 -14.43 11.37 49.58
CA LYS A 473 -14.89 10.12 48.94
C LYS A 473 -16.01 9.39 49.69
N ASN A 474 -16.28 9.75 50.95
CA ASN A 474 -17.28 9.06 51.77
C ASN A 474 -18.68 9.71 51.81
N ASP A 475 -18.86 10.89 51.21
CA ASP A 475 -20.16 11.59 51.24
C ASP A 475 -21.02 11.39 49.97
N ASN A 476 -20.63 10.51 49.03
CA ASN A 476 -21.38 10.34 47.78
C ASN A 476 -21.99 8.96 47.56
N ASP A 477 -22.11 8.13 48.62
CA ASP A 477 -22.71 6.77 48.53
C ASP A 477 -23.91 6.58 49.48
N GLY A 478 -24.75 7.59 49.57
CA GLY A 478 -25.91 7.55 50.45
C GLY A 478 -27.12 8.30 49.96
N SER A 479 -27.62 8.06 48.73
CA SER A 479 -29.02 8.33 48.40
C SER A 479 -29.35 7.83 46.99
N LYS A 480 -29.93 6.65 46.91
CA LYS A 480 -31.06 6.29 46.03
C LYS A 480 -31.55 4.90 46.41
N SER A 481 -32.56 4.90 47.23
CA SER A 481 -33.56 3.83 47.29
C SER A 481 -34.43 3.85 46.05
#